data_50982356785aea1b19ca9e5f03cb17ce
#
_entry.id   50982356785aea1b19ca9e5f03cb17ce
#
_cell.length_a   1.000
_cell.length_b   1.000
_cell.length_c   1.000
_cell.angle_alpha   90.00
_cell.angle_beta   90.00
_cell.angle_gamma   90.00
#
_symmetry.space_group_name_H-M   'P 1'
#
loop_
_entity.id
_entity.type
_entity.pdbx_description
1 polymer ?
#
loop_
_entity_poly.entity_id
_entity_poly.type
_entity_poly.pdbx_seq_one_letter_code
_entity_poly.pdbx_strand_id
1 'polypeptide(L)' 'MAILINLDLMLARRKLKSRELAAYVGITEQNLSLLKSGKVKGIRFATLEKICERLDCQPGDILEWTPDEGAATDDGEENV' A
#
# COMPACT_ATOMS: atom_id res chain seq x y z
N MET A 1 17.67 -4.79 -0.73
CA MET A 1 16.87 -3.60 -0.75
C MET A 1 15.45 -3.94 -0.83
N ALA A 2 14.63 -3.27 -0.17
CA ALA A 2 13.22 -3.54 -0.18
C ALA A 2 12.43 -2.29 0.15
N ILE A 3 11.23 -2.25 -0.39
CA ILE A 3 10.27 -1.21 -0.04
C ILE A 3 9.25 -1.87 0.86
N LEU A 4 9.07 -1.32 2.02
CA LEU A 4 8.10 -1.82 2.98
C LEU A 4 6.81 -1.03 2.83
N ILE A 5 5.71 -1.71 2.97
CA ILE A 5 4.41 -1.08 2.87
C ILE A 5 3.79 -1.07 4.25
N ASN A 6 3.63 0.11 4.82
CA ASN A 6 3.11 0.25 6.18
C ASN A 6 1.63 0.62 6.18
N LEU A 7 0.90 0.08 5.22
CA LEU A 7 -0.50 0.47 5.06
C LEU A 7 -1.36 -0.07 6.18
N ASP A 8 -1.10 -1.29 6.64
CA ASP A 8 -1.89 -1.83 7.74
C ASP A 8 -1.75 -0.99 9.00
N LEU A 9 -0.55 -0.47 9.24
CA LEU A 9 -0.33 0.37 10.39
C LEU A 9 -1.17 1.65 10.28
N MET A 10 -1.19 2.24 9.10
CA MET A 10 -1.96 3.47 8.91
C MET A 10 -3.45 3.21 9.01
N LEU A 11 -3.92 2.08 8.48
CA LEU A 11 -5.34 1.74 8.61
C LEU A 11 -5.71 1.59 10.08
N ALA A 12 -4.84 0.95 10.85
CA ALA A 12 -5.11 0.78 12.27
C ALA A 12 -5.14 2.12 12.99
N ARG A 13 -4.22 3.01 12.65
CA ARG A 13 -4.20 4.32 13.28
C ARG A 13 -5.43 5.13 12.98
N ARG A 14 -5.99 5.00 11.77
CA ARG A 14 -7.16 5.74 11.39
C ARG A 14 -8.46 4.97 11.67
N LYS A 15 -8.34 3.75 12.18
CA LYS A 15 -9.49 2.91 12.49
C LYS A 15 -10.35 2.74 11.26
N LEU A 16 -9.69 2.49 10.13
CA LEU A 16 -10.35 2.34 8.86
C LEU A 16 -10.20 0.92 8.39
N LYS A 17 -11.25 0.34 7.83
CA LYS A 17 -11.18 -1.01 7.33
C LYS A 17 -10.66 -1.05 5.92
N SER A 18 -9.98 -2.13 5.56
CA SER A 18 -9.42 -2.27 4.23
C SER A 18 -10.47 -2.08 3.15
N ARG A 19 -11.65 -2.65 3.34
CA ARG A 19 -12.65 -2.55 2.29
C ARG A 19 -13.13 -1.11 2.11
N GLU A 20 -13.10 -0.32 3.17
CA GLU A 20 -13.50 1.06 3.07
C GLU A 20 -12.46 1.84 2.29
N LEU A 21 -11.20 1.56 2.51
CA LEU A 21 -10.16 2.21 1.76
C LEU A 21 -10.20 1.79 0.29
N ALA A 22 -10.39 0.50 0.04
CA ALA A 22 -10.45 0.00 -1.33
C ALA A 22 -11.58 0.68 -2.10
N ALA A 23 -12.73 0.83 -1.46
CA ALA A 23 -13.86 1.50 -2.11
C ALA A 23 -13.55 2.95 -2.41
N TYR A 24 -12.89 3.63 -1.48
CA TYR A 24 -12.57 5.03 -1.70
C TYR A 24 -11.58 5.20 -2.83
N VAL A 25 -10.59 4.32 -2.89
CA VAL A 25 -9.56 4.42 -3.89
C VAL A 25 -10.05 3.93 -5.25
N GLY A 26 -11.03 3.04 -5.25
CA GLY A 26 -11.55 2.53 -6.51
C GLY A 26 -10.84 1.28 -6.97
N ILE A 27 -10.30 0.49 -6.06
CA ILE A 27 -9.67 -0.77 -6.41
C ILE A 27 -10.35 -1.88 -5.66
N THR A 28 -10.06 -3.12 -6.04
CA THR A 28 -10.69 -4.25 -5.38
C THR A 28 -10.01 -4.51 -4.05
N GLU A 29 -10.71 -5.19 -3.15
CA GLU A 29 -10.10 -5.57 -1.89
C GLU A 29 -8.93 -6.49 -2.12
N GLN A 30 -9.00 -7.33 -3.16
CA GLN A 30 -7.91 -8.22 -3.47
C GLN A 30 -6.66 -7.43 -3.88
N ASN A 31 -6.81 -6.41 -4.71
CA ASN A 31 -5.68 -5.59 -5.10
C ASN A 31 -5.11 -4.83 -3.89
N LEU A 32 -5.97 -4.37 -3.01
CA LEU A 32 -5.50 -3.70 -1.82
C LEU A 32 -4.74 -4.68 -0.93
N SER A 33 -5.21 -5.90 -0.84
CA SER A 33 -4.53 -6.92 -0.05
C SER A 33 -3.14 -7.22 -0.63
N LEU A 34 -3.03 -7.27 -1.94
CA LEU A 34 -1.73 -7.47 -2.58
C LEU A 34 -0.79 -6.30 -2.27
N LEU A 35 -1.32 -5.09 -2.29
CA LEU A 35 -0.53 -3.94 -1.96
C LEU A 35 -0.06 -3.99 -0.50
N LYS A 36 -0.96 -4.32 0.41
CA LYS A 36 -0.62 -4.37 1.83
C LYS A 36 0.47 -5.40 2.10
N SER A 37 0.47 -6.49 1.37
CA SER A 37 1.46 -7.54 1.59
C SER A 37 2.75 -7.29 0.85
N GLY A 38 2.82 -6.21 0.06
CA GLY A 38 4.03 -5.90 -0.66
C GLY A 38 4.26 -6.76 -1.87
N LYS A 39 3.22 -7.38 -2.39
CA LYS A 39 3.38 -8.26 -3.52
C LYS A 39 3.12 -7.61 -4.86
N VAL A 40 3.12 -6.30 -4.92
CA VAL A 40 2.95 -5.62 -6.18
C VAL A 40 4.29 -5.05 -6.59
N LYS A 41 4.53 -4.89 -7.89
CA LYS A 41 5.76 -4.31 -8.34
C LYS A 41 5.71 -2.80 -8.36
N GLY A 42 4.56 -2.23 -8.32
CA GLY A 42 4.47 -0.78 -8.34
C GLY A 42 3.10 -0.32 -7.93
N ILE A 43 2.95 0.97 -7.78
CA ILE A 43 1.68 1.55 -7.43
C ILE A 43 1.52 2.78 -8.29
N ARG A 44 0.35 2.97 -8.84
CA ARG A 44 0.11 4.15 -9.64
C ARG A 44 0.03 5.36 -8.75
N PHE A 45 0.52 6.48 -9.24
CA PHE A 45 0.47 7.69 -8.44
C PHE A 45 -0.97 8.07 -8.12
N ALA A 46 -1.91 7.82 -9.02
CA ALA A 46 -3.31 8.14 -8.74
C ALA A 46 -3.83 7.31 -7.56
N THR A 47 -3.43 6.05 -7.50
CA THR A 47 -3.82 5.20 -6.38
C THR A 47 -3.17 5.69 -5.09
N LEU A 48 -1.89 6.01 -5.15
CA LEU A 48 -1.18 6.48 -3.97
C LEU A 48 -1.78 7.79 -3.47
N GLU A 49 -2.13 8.67 -4.38
CA GLU A 49 -2.72 9.92 -4.01
C GLU A 49 -4.04 9.74 -3.28
N LYS A 50 -4.88 8.83 -3.77
CA LYS A 50 -6.16 8.58 -3.13
C LYS A 50 -5.98 7.95 -1.74
N ILE A 51 -4.99 7.10 -1.60
CA ILE A 51 -4.71 6.50 -0.30
C ILE A 51 -4.27 7.58 0.68
N CYS A 52 -3.36 8.45 0.26
CA CYS A 52 -2.89 9.51 1.12
C CYS A 52 -4.03 10.46 1.48
N GLU A 53 -4.90 10.73 0.52
CA GLU A 53 -6.00 11.62 0.76
C GLU A 53 -6.94 11.04 1.81
N ARG A 54 -7.29 9.78 1.68
CA ARG A 54 -8.24 9.17 2.60
C ARG A 54 -7.65 9.00 3.98
N LEU A 55 -6.34 8.68 4.06
CA LEU A 55 -5.71 8.47 5.35
C LEU A 55 -5.10 9.75 5.91
N ASP A 56 -5.15 10.83 5.12
CA ASP A 56 -4.62 12.12 5.58
C ASP A 56 -3.18 11.94 6.01
N CYS A 57 -2.38 11.41 5.12
CA CYS A 57 -0.98 11.14 5.42
C CYS A 57 -0.14 11.38 4.19
N GLN A 58 1.16 11.26 4.35
CA GLN A 58 2.11 11.44 3.27
C GLN A 58 2.57 10.10 2.74
N PRO A 59 3.06 10.03 1.49
CA PRO A 59 3.56 8.76 0.97
C PRO A 59 4.63 8.13 1.86
N GLY A 60 5.44 8.94 2.51
CA GLY A 60 6.47 8.39 3.39
C GLY A 60 5.91 7.72 4.64
N ASP A 61 4.64 7.94 4.94
CA ASP A 61 4.01 7.24 6.04
C ASP A 61 3.57 5.85 5.62
N ILE A 62 3.47 5.60 4.32
CA ILE A 62 3.01 4.33 3.78
C ILE A 62 4.16 3.52 3.23
N LEU A 63 5.12 4.15 2.58
CA LEU A 63 6.21 3.46 1.92
C LEU A 63 7.52 3.78 2.62
N GLU A 64 8.34 2.75 2.78
CA GLU A 64 9.60 2.92 3.46
C GLU A 64 10.64 2.07 2.77
N TRP A 65 11.81 2.60 2.55
CA TRP A 65 12.89 1.84 1.93
C TRP A 65 13.84 1.34 3.00
N THR A 66 14.33 0.14 2.81
CA THR A 66 15.33 -0.41 3.69
C THR A 66 16.34 -1.17 2.86
N PRO A 67 17.61 -1.13 3.24
CA PRO A 67 18.61 -1.88 2.51
C PRO A 67 18.53 -3.39 2.75
N ASP A 68 17.75 -3.82 3.74
CA ASP A 68 17.74 -5.17 4.05
C ASP A 68 17.04 -5.93 3.06
N GLU A 69 17.52 -6.90 2.59
CA GLU A 69 16.94 -7.54 1.61
C GLU A 69 16.03 -8.43 1.90
N GLY A 70 15.86 -8.82 2.53
CA GLY A 70 14.99 -9.71 2.78
C GLY A 70 14.03 -10.07 1.85
N ALA A 71 13.36 -9.64 1.41
CA ALA A 71 12.43 -10.05 0.71
C ALA A 71 12.25 -10.14 -0.52
N ALA A 72 12.40 -9.66 -1.00
CA ALA A 72 12.30 -9.78 -2.21
C ALA A 72 11.43 -10.37 -2.97
N THR A 73 11.07 -10.72 -3.42
CA THR A 73 10.30 -11.38 -4.14
C THR A 73 9.63 -11.03 -5.07
N ASP A 74 9.18 -10.53 -5.30
CA ASP A 74 8.57 -10.12 -6.16
C ASP A 74 7.89 -10.61 -7.13
N ASP A 75 7.57 -11.21 -7.39
CA ASP A 75 6.91 -11.67 -8.37
C ASP A 75 5.72 -11.01 -8.59
N GLY A 76 5.29 -10.07 -8.05
CA GLY A 76 4.15 -9.49 -8.33
C GLY A 76 4.15 -8.83 -9.56
N GLU A 77 3.44 -9.13 -10.45
CA GLU A 77 3.47 -8.48 -11.56
C GLU A 77 2.46 -7.47 -11.57
N GLU A 78 1.53 -7.26 -10.67
CA GLU A 78 0.52 -6.32 -10.77
C GLU A 78 0.84 -5.02 -10.20
N ASN A 79 0.34 -3.92 -10.71
CA ASN A 79 0.45 -2.58 -10.17
C ASN A 79 -0.92 -2.14 -9.73
N VAL A 80 -1.03 -1.53 -8.63
CA VAL A 80 -2.31 -1.07 -8.12
C VAL A 80 -2.33 0.43 -7.94
#